data_4becd0617d97f1215ebbda02474c575d
#
_entry.id   4becd0617d97f1215ebbda02474c575d
#
_cell.length_a   1.000
_cell.length_b   1.000
_cell.length_c   1.000
_cell.angle_alpha   90.00
_cell.angle_beta   90.00
_cell.angle_gamma   90.00
#
_symmetry.space_group_name_H-M   'P 1'
#
loop_
_entity.id
_entity.type
_entity.pdbx_description
1 polymer ?
#
loop_
_entity_poly.entity_id
_entity_poly.type
_entity_poly.pdbx_seq_one_letter_code
_entity_poly.pdbx_strand_id
1 'polypeptide(L)'
;MGQKRRFNTHNLGIQKYRIESCQIQKCKTFSLTAFLYIFLRIRHTEIVMLKWRSFMKRKFGMADKLGYMFGDFGNDFAFILSSMFLLKFYTDVMGVSAAVVGTMMMAARLLDAFTDVTMGQIADRSRGNKKGKFAPWLLRMCGPVAVSSFLMYASWFAEMPMTFKIIWMFFTYLLWGSVFYTAINIPYGSMASAISAEPKDRTALSNWRTIGATLAATVIGVVLPLVVYYTDENGNAVLSGTRMSIAAFWCSVGSVICYLLCYFMVTERVKAETTKQKFSFMGLIGSLIQNRALIGIVVSALLLLLSQLSLSNMGAYIYPNYFGDVKGLSLASLIGTAVTLVLSAFTVQLAERVGKREMSAAGSLIGAAALIAVYFVHTKNVYVWLIFYGISYIGLAMFNLVCWAMITDVIDDTQVRTGQRPDGTIYAVYSFARKLGQAASSGLVGVLLSVIGYSTATAYDEKVVNGIYTITCIVPAAGFVLLALSLWFLYPLGKTKVEENARILKERRDRNGM
;
A
#
# COMPACT_ATOMS: atom_id res chain seq x y z
N MET A 1 26.42 57.71 -37.32
CA MET A 1 25.03 57.76 -37.81
C MET A 1 24.33 56.51 -37.35
N GLY A 2 23.53 56.68 -36.32
CA GLY A 2 22.83 55.63 -35.68
C GLY A 2 21.40 55.41 -36.17
N GLN A 3 20.89 54.21 -36.02
CA GLN A 3 19.46 54.00 -35.94
C GLN A 3 19.15 52.96 -34.86
N LYS A 4 18.63 53.47 -33.72
CA LYS A 4 17.94 52.66 -32.71
C LYS A 4 16.57 52.28 -33.28
N ARG A 5 16.33 50.98 -33.48
CA ARG A 5 14.96 50.45 -33.71
C ARG A 5 14.31 50.22 -32.34
N ARG A 6 13.30 51.02 -32.03
CA ARG A 6 12.33 50.81 -30.96
C ARG A 6 11.42 49.63 -31.35
N PHE A 7 11.35 48.64 -30.48
CA PHE A 7 10.29 47.65 -30.56
C PHE A 7 9.04 48.18 -29.83
N ASN A 8 8.00 48.33 -30.56
CA ASN A 8 6.70 48.78 -30.13
C ASN A 8 5.96 47.60 -29.43
N THR A 9 5.67 47.77 -28.16
CA THR A 9 4.78 46.88 -27.40
C THR A 9 3.35 47.31 -27.60
N HIS A 10 2.63 46.67 -28.50
CA HIS A 10 1.19 46.84 -28.60
C HIS A 10 0.46 45.53 -28.43
N ASN A 11 -0.41 45.55 -27.40
CA ASN A 11 -1.65 44.79 -27.23
C ASN A 11 -1.59 43.24 -27.24
N LEU A 12 -1.38 42.70 -26.06
CA LEU A 12 -2.06 41.46 -25.67
C LEU A 12 -3.15 41.83 -24.66
N GLY A 13 -4.37 41.92 -25.17
CA GLY A 13 -5.57 42.20 -24.42
C GLY A 13 -5.80 41.16 -23.34
N ILE A 14 -5.57 41.56 -22.08
CA ILE A 14 -6.00 40.81 -20.90
C ILE A 14 -7.52 41.06 -20.82
N GLN A 15 -8.30 40.15 -21.37
CA GLN A 15 -9.73 40.06 -21.07
C GLN A 15 -9.86 39.67 -19.59
N LYS A 16 -10.13 40.68 -18.77
CA LYS A 16 -10.56 40.57 -17.37
C LYS A 16 -11.92 39.87 -17.35
N TYR A 17 -11.93 38.53 -17.25
CA TYR A 17 -13.16 37.84 -16.88
C TYR A 17 -13.52 38.20 -15.44
N ARG A 18 -14.50 39.06 -15.32
CA ARG A 18 -15.21 39.41 -14.07
C ARG A 18 -15.89 38.12 -13.59
N ILE A 19 -15.40 37.55 -12.53
CA ILE A 19 -16.06 36.46 -11.83
C ILE A 19 -17.26 37.07 -11.13
N GLU A 20 -18.43 36.95 -11.75
CA GLU A 20 -19.68 37.15 -11.03
C GLU A 20 -19.76 36.13 -9.92
N SER A 21 -19.93 36.63 -8.71
CA SER A 21 -20.20 35.88 -7.49
C SER A 21 -21.54 35.17 -7.64
N CYS A 22 -21.52 34.00 -8.26
CA CYS A 22 -22.67 33.11 -8.27
C CYS A 22 -22.76 32.44 -6.90
N GLN A 23 -23.87 32.65 -6.25
CA GLN A 23 -24.23 32.22 -4.91
C GLN A 23 -23.86 30.77 -4.61
N ILE A 24 -22.83 30.60 -3.77
CA ILE A 24 -22.44 29.31 -3.16
C ILE A 24 -23.45 29.01 -2.03
N GLN A 25 -24.71 28.87 -2.36
CA GLN A 25 -25.70 28.56 -1.31
C GLN A 25 -26.84 27.66 -1.78
N LYS A 26 -26.56 26.66 -2.59
CA LYS A 26 -27.49 25.51 -2.81
C LYS A 26 -26.89 24.44 -3.75
N CYS A 27 -25.75 23.84 -3.42
CA CYS A 27 -25.34 22.60 -4.07
C CYS A 27 -24.98 21.55 -3.02
N LYS A 28 -25.96 20.75 -2.63
CA LYS A 28 -25.80 19.55 -1.80
C LYS A 28 -25.17 18.37 -2.57
N THR A 29 -24.75 18.56 -3.80
CA THR A 29 -24.06 17.55 -4.62
C THR A 29 -22.68 18.05 -5.00
N PHE A 30 -21.67 17.45 -4.37
CA PHE A 30 -20.28 17.64 -4.77
C PHE A 30 -20.11 17.04 -6.17
N SER A 31 -20.07 17.88 -7.20
CA SER A 31 -20.20 17.49 -8.60
C SER A 31 -18.89 16.98 -9.17
N LEU A 32 -18.95 15.86 -9.90
CA LEU A 32 -17.89 15.34 -10.78
C LEU A 32 -17.30 16.45 -11.69
N THR A 33 -18.09 17.46 -12.01
CA THR A 33 -17.69 18.64 -12.79
C THR A 33 -16.64 19.50 -12.10
N ALA A 34 -16.68 19.63 -10.75
CA ALA A 34 -15.66 20.37 -10.01
C ALA A 34 -14.30 19.64 -10.04
N PHE A 35 -14.31 18.33 -9.92
CA PHE A 35 -13.10 17.50 -10.05
C PHE A 35 -12.50 17.58 -11.45
N LEU A 36 -13.31 17.42 -12.47
CA LEU A 36 -12.88 17.57 -13.88
C LEU A 36 -12.36 18.97 -14.19
N TYR A 37 -12.98 20.02 -13.62
CA TYR A 37 -12.54 21.40 -13.82
C TYR A 37 -11.17 21.68 -13.19
N ILE A 38 -10.93 21.20 -11.96
CA ILE A 38 -9.63 21.30 -11.30
C ILE A 38 -8.58 20.54 -12.11
N PHE A 39 -8.91 19.33 -12.57
CA PHE A 39 -8.01 18.49 -13.37
C PHE A 39 -7.65 19.13 -14.73
N LEU A 40 -8.63 19.71 -15.44
CA LEU A 40 -8.40 20.41 -16.71
C LEU A 40 -7.58 21.69 -16.53
N ARG A 41 -7.78 22.40 -15.42
CA ARG A 41 -7.03 23.63 -15.10
C ARG A 41 -5.56 23.31 -14.75
N ILE A 42 -5.30 22.19 -14.11
CA ILE A 42 -3.92 21.70 -13.83
C ILE A 42 -3.18 21.38 -15.14
N ARG A 43 -3.86 20.85 -16.15
CA ARG A 43 -3.27 20.55 -17.46
C ARG A 43 -2.86 21.82 -18.24
N HIS A 44 -3.54 22.95 -18.01
CA HIS A 44 -3.20 24.25 -18.61
C HIS A 44 -1.96 24.92 -17.97
N THR A 45 -1.54 24.49 -16.77
CA THR A 45 -0.32 24.97 -16.12
C THR A 45 0.99 24.45 -16.75
N GLU A 46 0.94 23.60 -17.78
CA GLU A 46 2.14 23.23 -18.57
C GLU A 46 2.87 24.46 -19.17
N ILE A 47 2.17 25.57 -19.39
CA ILE A 47 2.74 26.79 -19.98
C ILE A 47 3.59 27.59 -18.96
N VAL A 48 3.28 27.51 -17.68
CA VAL A 48 4.06 28.18 -16.60
C VAL A 48 5.36 27.43 -16.29
N MET A 49 5.44 26.16 -16.65
CA MET A 49 6.54 25.22 -16.33
C MET A 49 7.69 25.24 -17.35
N LEU A 50 7.62 26.00 -18.42
CA LEU A 50 8.73 26.14 -19.40
C LEU A 50 9.97 26.83 -18.80
N LYS A 51 9.84 27.55 -17.67
CA LYS A 51 10.96 28.12 -16.91
C LYS A 51 11.79 27.09 -16.14
N TRP A 52 11.32 25.84 -15.98
CA TRP A 52 12.03 24.77 -15.29
C TRP A 52 12.98 23.95 -16.20
N ARG A 53 13.22 24.41 -17.42
CA ARG A 53 14.11 23.72 -18.40
C ARG A 53 15.58 23.60 -18.00
N SER A 54 16.03 24.34 -16.98
CA SER A 54 17.42 24.26 -16.46
C SER A 54 17.69 23.04 -15.56
N PHE A 55 16.65 22.26 -15.21
CA PHE A 55 16.75 21.12 -14.28
C PHE A 55 17.34 19.84 -14.89
N MET A 56 17.51 19.72 -16.18
CA MET A 56 17.86 18.47 -16.89
C MET A 56 19.32 18.01 -16.72
N LYS A 57 20.18 18.79 -16.05
CA LYS A 57 21.58 18.40 -15.72
C LYS A 57 21.81 18.28 -14.21
N ARG A 58 20.74 18.24 -13.40
CA ARG A 58 20.89 18.20 -11.94
C ARG A 58 21.46 16.85 -11.50
N LYS A 59 22.51 16.88 -10.64
CA LYS A 59 23.01 15.68 -9.95
C LYS A 59 21.93 15.08 -9.03
N PHE A 60 22.04 13.78 -8.75
CA PHE A 60 21.17 13.12 -7.77
C PHE A 60 21.24 13.82 -6.41
N GLY A 61 20.11 14.05 -5.78
CA GLY A 61 20.08 14.81 -4.52
C GLY A 61 18.73 14.71 -3.77
N MET A 62 18.58 15.60 -2.79
CA MET A 62 17.40 15.60 -1.89
C MET A 62 16.07 15.73 -2.63
N ALA A 63 16.01 16.51 -3.71
CA ALA A 63 14.77 16.66 -4.47
C ALA A 63 14.34 15.35 -5.17
N ASP A 64 15.28 14.48 -5.58
CA ASP A 64 14.92 13.17 -6.13
C ASP A 64 14.39 12.25 -5.03
N LYS A 65 14.98 12.30 -3.84
CA LYS A 65 14.58 11.52 -2.67
C LYS A 65 13.18 11.92 -2.20
N LEU A 66 12.94 13.22 -1.99
CA LEU A 66 11.62 13.74 -1.61
C LEU A 66 10.57 13.50 -2.70
N GLY A 67 10.92 13.73 -3.96
CA GLY A 67 10.02 13.46 -5.08
C GLY A 67 9.62 11.99 -5.14
N TYR A 68 10.55 11.08 -4.96
CA TYR A 68 10.27 9.65 -4.92
C TYR A 68 9.44 9.24 -3.69
N MET A 69 9.68 9.86 -2.53
CA MET A 69 8.84 9.72 -1.34
C MET A 69 7.39 10.12 -1.60
N PHE A 70 7.16 11.28 -2.24
CA PHE A 70 5.82 11.73 -2.60
C PHE A 70 5.10 10.77 -3.55
N GLY A 71 5.83 10.08 -4.43
CA GLY A 71 5.22 9.07 -5.30
C GLY A 71 4.57 7.93 -4.53
N ASP A 72 5.23 7.40 -3.50
CA ASP A 72 4.68 6.34 -2.64
C ASP A 72 3.58 6.87 -1.71
N PHE A 73 3.79 8.06 -1.16
CA PHE A 73 2.77 8.73 -0.35
C PHE A 73 1.46 8.88 -1.14
N GLY A 74 1.54 9.26 -2.44
CA GLY A 74 0.38 9.34 -3.34
C GLY A 74 -0.26 7.99 -3.64
N ASN A 75 0.54 6.93 -3.83
CA ASN A 75 0.05 5.57 -4.01
C ASN A 75 -0.75 5.11 -2.79
N ASP A 76 -0.21 5.36 -1.61
CA ASP A 76 -0.75 4.83 -0.37
C ASP A 76 -1.99 5.57 0.11
N PHE A 77 -2.25 6.80 -0.32
CA PHE A 77 -3.54 7.46 -0.07
C PHE A 77 -4.72 6.63 -0.54
N ALA A 78 -4.66 6.06 -1.73
CA ALA A 78 -5.73 5.23 -2.26
C ALA A 78 -5.67 3.78 -1.72
N PHE A 79 -4.46 3.23 -1.59
CA PHE A 79 -4.27 1.84 -1.17
C PHE A 79 -4.67 1.61 0.29
N ILE A 80 -4.19 2.45 1.21
CA ILE A 80 -4.47 2.31 2.65
C ILE A 80 -5.94 2.63 2.94
N LEU A 81 -6.48 3.68 2.28
CA LEU A 81 -7.91 3.99 2.35
C LEU A 81 -8.76 2.77 1.99
N SER A 82 -8.45 2.11 0.86
CA SER A 82 -9.14 0.90 0.42
C SER A 82 -8.95 -0.27 1.41
N SER A 83 -7.73 -0.47 1.89
CA SER A 83 -7.41 -1.59 2.80
C SER A 83 -8.08 -1.46 4.18
N MET A 84 -8.33 -0.25 4.67
CA MET A 84 -8.92 -0.03 6.01
C MET A 84 -10.43 0.14 5.97
N PHE A 85 -10.98 0.80 4.96
CA PHE A 85 -12.36 1.29 5.02
C PHE A 85 -13.28 0.77 3.92
N LEU A 86 -12.76 0.18 2.83
CA LEU A 86 -13.61 -0.20 1.70
C LEU A 86 -14.62 -1.29 2.07
N LEU A 87 -14.17 -2.33 2.78
CA LEU A 87 -15.05 -3.40 3.26
C LEU A 87 -16.16 -2.82 4.16
N LYS A 88 -15.78 -1.98 5.13
CA LYS A 88 -16.71 -1.31 6.05
C LYS A 88 -17.67 -0.38 5.31
N PHE A 89 -17.20 0.39 4.33
CA PHE A 89 -18.05 1.29 3.54
C PHE A 89 -19.12 0.52 2.76
N TYR A 90 -18.74 -0.56 2.09
CA TYR A 90 -19.72 -1.34 1.32
C TYR A 90 -20.68 -2.15 2.20
N THR A 91 -20.25 -2.60 3.38
CA THR A 91 -21.16 -3.27 4.33
C THR A 91 -22.11 -2.31 5.00
N ASP A 92 -21.63 -1.19 5.52
CA ASP A 92 -22.42 -0.32 6.39
C ASP A 92 -23.17 0.77 5.63
N VAL A 93 -22.57 1.33 4.56
CA VAL A 93 -23.19 2.42 3.79
C VAL A 93 -23.97 1.87 2.60
N MET A 94 -23.41 0.90 1.88
CA MET A 94 -24.04 0.35 0.68
C MET A 94 -24.93 -0.88 0.97
N GLY A 95 -24.84 -1.47 2.17
CA GLY A 95 -25.62 -2.63 2.59
C GLY A 95 -25.27 -3.93 1.86
N VAL A 96 -24.08 -4.01 1.22
CA VAL A 96 -23.62 -5.23 0.52
C VAL A 96 -23.07 -6.23 1.54
N SER A 97 -23.38 -7.51 1.39
CA SER A 97 -22.87 -8.52 2.34
C SER A 97 -21.34 -8.57 2.36
N ALA A 98 -20.76 -8.73 3.55
CA ALA A 98 -19.31 -8.74 3.73
C ALA A 98 -18.62 -9.84 2.93
N ALA A 99 -19.27 -11.01 2.73
CA ALA A 99 -18.74 -12.08 1.90
C ALA A 99 -18.60 -11.67 0.42
N VAL A 100 -19.60 -10.98 -0.13
CA VAL A 100 -19.55 -10.50 -1.53
C VAL A 100 -18.44 -9.47 -1.70
N VAL A 101 -18.30 -8.52 -0.76
CA VAL A 101 -17.23 -7.52 -0.81
C VAL A 101 -15.85 -8.17 -0.68
N GLY A 102 -15.67 -9.05 0.31
CA GLY A 102 -14.41 -9.75 0.53
C GLY A 102 -14.01 -10.64 -0.65
N THR A 103 -14.97 -11.38 -1.23
CA THR A 103 -14.73 -12.21 -2.43
C THR A 103 -14.34 -11.35 -3.64
N MET A 104 -14.99 -10.20 -3.83
CA MET A 104 -14.63 -9.25 -4.87
C MET A 104 -13.19 -8.74 -4.68
N MET A 105 -12.85 -8.30 -3.48
CA MET A 105 -11.50 -7.81 -3.19
C MET A 105 -10.44 -8.91 -3.42
N MET A 106 -10.75 -10.15 -3.04
CA MET A 106 -9.89 -11.30 -3.29
C MET A 106 -9.70 -11.55 -4.78
N ALA A 107 -10.79 -11.63 -5.56
CA ALA A 107 -10.75 -11.88 -7.00
C ALA A 107 -9.98 -10.77 -7.74
N ALA A 108 -10.20 -9.51 -7.38
CA ALA A 108 -9.49 -8.40 -7.97
C ALA A 108 -7.98 -8.43 -7.67
N ARG A 109 -7.57 -8.77 -6.44
CA ARG A 109 -6.15 -8.92 -6.09
C ARG A 109 -5.47 -10.06 -6.84
N LEU A 110 -6.19 -11.14 -7.10
CA LEU A 110 -5.68 -12.23 -7.96
C LEU A 110 -5.48 -11.72 -9.40
N LEU A 111 -6.43 -10.94 -9.93
CA LEU A 111 -6.31 -10.33 -11.25
C LEU A 111 -5.15 -9.33 -11.32
N ASP A 112 -4.93 -8.53 -10.26
CA ASP A 112 -3.82 -7.57 -10.16
C ASP A 112 -2.47 -8.27 -10.37
N ALA A 113 -2.30 -9.51 -9.91
CA ALA A 113 -1.07 -10.25 -10.09
C ALA A 113 -0.72 -10.49 -11.58
N PHE A 114 -1.73 -10.64 -12.44
CA PHE A 114 -1.55 -10.79 -13.89
C PHE A 114 -1.40 -9.45 -14.60
N THR A 115 -2.20 -8.46 -14.21
CA THR A 115 -2.16 -7.13 -14.83
C THR A 115 -0.85 -6.40 -14.54
N ASP A 116 -0.23 -6.61 -13.38
CA ASP A 116 1.08 -6.04 -13.06
C ASP A 116 2.18 -6.52 -14.01
N VAL A 117 2.19 -7.83 -14.32
CA VAL A 117 3.18 -8.39 -15.27
C VAL A 117 2.97 -7.78 -16.66
N THR A 118 1.71 -7.70 -17.09
CA THR A 118 1.34 -7.09 -18.37
C THR A 118 1.76 -5.63 -18.42
N MET A 119 1.49 -4.86 -17.35
CA MET A 119 1.86 -3.46 -17.26
C MET A 119 3.38 -3.26 -17.22
N GLY A 120 4.12 -4.14 -16.55
CA GLY A 120 5.58 -4.15 -16.58
C GLY A 120 6.11 -4.24 -18.02
N GLN A 121 5.57 -5.15 -18.83
CA GLN A 121 5.96 -5.28 -20.24
C GLN A 121 5.56 -4.05 -21.07
N ILE A 122 4.40 -3.46 -20.82
CA ILE A 122 3.95 -2.23 -21.50
C ILE A 122 4.88 -1.07 -21.14
N ALA A 123 5.21 -0.91 -19.85
CA ALA A 123 6.11 0.14 -19.38
C ALA A 123 7.51 -0.02 -19.98
N ASP A 124 8.02 -1.26 -20.07
CA ASP A 124 9.33 -1.57 -20.64
C ASP A 124 9.40 -1.31 -22.15
N ARG A 125 8.30 -1.47 -22.87
CA ARG A 125 8.22 -1.18 -24.32
C ARG A 125 7.84 0.26 -24.62
N SER A 126 7.45 1.04 -23.60
CA SER A 126 7.00 2.41 -23.82
C SER A 126 8.15 3.30 -24.30
N ARG A 127 7.84 4.17 -25.26
CA ARG A 127 8.77 5.21 -25.71
C ARG A 127 8.79 6.31 -24.65
N GLY A 128 9.97 6.59 -24.10
CA GLY A 128 10.18 7.70 -23.17
C GLY A 128 9.98 9.06 -23.85
N ASN A 129 9.84 10.09 -23.05
CA ASN A 129 9.86 11.48 -23.49
C ASN A 129 11.07 12.22 -22.93
N LYS A 130 11.11 13.56 -23.05
CA LYS A 130 12.20 14.39 -22.51
C LYS A 130 12.40 14.29 -20.99
N LYS A 131 11.39 13.81 -20.25
CA LYS A 131 11.43 13.62 -18.78
C LYS A 131 11.87 12.22 -18.37
N GLY A 132 11.86 11.27 -19.28
CA GLY A 132 12.24 9.89 -19.02
C GLY A 132 11.25 8.89 -19.62
N LYS A 133 11.39 7.62 -19.22
CA LYS A 133 10.57 6.50 -19.68
C LYS A 133 9.36 6.27 -18.74
N PHE A 134 9.57 6.35 -17.44
CA PHE A 134 8.59 5.99 -16.40
C PHE A 134 7.81 7.21 -15.87
N ALA A 135 8.46 8.35 -15.67
CA ALA A 135 7.82 9.57 -15.16
C ALA A 135 6.57 10.02 -15.95
N PRO A 136 6.51 9.90 -17.29
CA PRO A 136 5.28 10.25 -18.03
C PRO A 136 4.04 9.46 -17.66
N TRP A 137 4.20 8.23 -17.11
CA TRP A 137 3.09 7.41 -16.64
C TRP A 137 2.42 8.01 -15.41
N LEU A 138 3.21 8.62 -14.50
CA LEU A 138 2.67 9.31 -13.33
C LEU A 138 1.71 10.43 -13.77
N LEU A 139 2.14 11.26 -14.72
CA LEU A 139 1.32 12.37 -15.21
C LEU A 139 0.05 11.91 -15.94
N ARG A 140 0.14 10.81 -16.68
CA ARG A 140 -1.02 10.29 -17.45
C ARG A 140 -2.05 9.60 -16.55
N MET A 141 -1.60 8.88 -15.53
CA MET A 141 -2.44 8.02 -14.70
C MET A 141 -2.86 8.64 -13.37
N CYS A 142 -2.24 9.75 -12.92
CA CYS A 142 -2.63 10.40 -11.65
C CYS A 142 -4.11 10.78 -11.59
N GLY A 143 -4.68 11.31 -12.68
CA GLY A 143 -6.09 11.65 -12.76
C GLY A 143 -7.01 10.42 -12.77
N PRO A 144 -6.83 9.46 -13.70
CA PRO A 144 -7.59 8.23 -13.74
C PRO A 144 -7.58 7.45 -12.43
N VAL A 145 -6.42 7.31 -11.75
CA VAL A 145 -6.31 6.66 -10.43
C VAL A 145 -7.14 7.41 -9.39
N ALA A 146 -7.01 8.73 -9.33
CA ALA A 146 -7.72 9.55 -8.35
C ALA A 146 -9.24 9.51 -8.56
N VAL A 147 -9.70 9.62 -9.81
CA VAL A 147 -11.14 9.54 -10.14
C VAL A 147 -11.70 8.16 -9.78
N SER A 148 -11.05 7.09 -10.16
CA SER A 148 -11.52 5.74 -9.86
C SER A 148 -11.50 5.44 -8.36
N SER A 149 -10.47 5.91 -7.62
CA SER A 149 -10.40 5.80 -6.17
C SER A 149 -11.55 6.55 -5.48
N PHE A 150 -11.87 7.76 -5.93
CA PHE A 150 -13.01 8.52 -5.43
C PHE A 150 -14.35 7.83 -5.71
N LEU A 151 -14.53 7.31 -6.93
CA LEU A 151 -15.78 6.64 -7.34
C LEU A 151 -16.06 5.35 -6.57
N MET A 152 -15.06 4.69 -5.99
CA MET A 152 -15.28 3.54 -5.10
C MET A 152 -16.11 3.91 -3.85
N TYR A 153 -16.08 5.18 -3.43
CA TYR A 153 -16.79 5.68 -2.24
C TYR A 153 -17.99 6.55 -2.59
N ALA A 154 -18.69 6.21 -3.66
CA ALA A 154 -19.87 6.93 -4.18
C ALA A 154 -21.12 6.67 -3.33
N SER A 155 -21.21 7.30 -2.15
CA SER A 155 -22.32 7.09 -1.19
C SER A 155 -23.70 7.51 -1.72
N TRP A 156 -23.76 8.35 -2.75
CA TRP A 156 -25.00 8.76 -3.40
C TRP A 156 -25.71 7.63 -4.16
N PHE A 157 -25.08 6.47 -4.31
CA PHE A 157 -25.69 5.26 -4.87
C PHE A 157 -26.21 4.30 -3.78
N ALA A 158 -26.22 4.71 -2.51
CA ALA A 158 -26.69 3.85 -1.41
C ALA A 158 -28.15 3.40 -1.55
N GLU A 159 -29.01 4.21 -2.18
CA GLU A 159 -30.42 3.91 -2.41
C GLU A 159 -30.70 3.10 -3.70
N MET A 160 -29.65 2.83 -4.51
CA MET A 160 -29.82 2.07 -5.74
C MET A 160 -30.06 0.58 -5.48
N PRO A 161 -30.67 -0.17 -6.43
CA PRO A 161 -30.87 -1.61 -6.29
C PRO A 161 -29.55 -2.36 -6.00
N MET A 162 -29.63 -3.45 -5.23
CA MET A 162 -28.46 -4.22 -4.80
C MET A 162 -27.59 -4.69 -5.98
N THR A 163 -28.21 -5.12 -7.07
CA THR A 163 -27.49 -5.54 -8.28
C THR A 163 -26.64 -4.41 -8.85
N PHE A 164 -27.17 -3.17 -8.90
CA PHE A 164 -26.42 -2.01 -9.35
C PHE A 164 -25.21 -1.73 -8.43
N LYS A 165 -25.41 -1.77 -7.10
CA LYS A 165 -24.34 -1.54 -6.11
C LYS A 165 -23.20 -2.55 -6.24
N ILE A 166 -23.53 -3.82 -6.45
CA ILE A 166 -22.54 -4.88 -6.65
C ILE A 166 -21.77 -4.66 -7.97
N ILE A 167 -22.46 -4.39 -9.09
CA ILE A 167 -21.80 -4.12 -10.38
C ILE A 167 -20.93 -2.88 -10.28
N TRP A 168 -21.41 -1.80 -9.64
CA TRP A 168 -20.63 -0.57 -9.43
C TRP A 168 -19.37 -0.82 -8.62
N MET A 169 -19.48 -1.59 -7.55
CA MET A 169 -18.37 -1.99 -6.70
C MET A 169 -17.30 -2.74 -7.49
N PHE A 170 -17.68 -3.79 -8.21
CA PHE A 170 -16.75 -4.55 -9.05
C PHE A 170 -16.10 -3.69 -10.11
N PHE A 171 -16.88 -2.90 -10.83
CA PHE A 171 -16.40 -2.05 -11.91
C PHE A 171 -15.38 -1.02 -11.40
N THR A 172 -15.74 -0.25 -10.36
CA THR A 172 -14.86 0.80 -9.83
C THR A 172 -13.60 0.25 -9.18
N TYR A 173 -13.70 -0.87 -8.46
CA TYR A 173 -12.55 -1.49 -7.80
C TYR A 173 -11.57 -2.12 -8.82
N LEU A 174 -12.07 -2.81 -9.83
CA LEU A 174 -11.23 -3.36 -10.91
C LEU A 174 -10.60 -2.25 -11.74
N LEU A 175 -11.37 -1.22 -12.07
CA LEU A 175 -10.86 -0.07 -12.81
C LEU A 175 -9.75 0.66 -12.03
N TRP A 176 -9.95 0.84 -10.73
CA TRP A 176 -8.94 1.42 -9.86
C TRP A 176 -7.72 0.51 -9.71
N GLY A 177 -7.88 -0.70 -9.20
CA GLY A 177 -6.80 -1.60 -8.79
C GLY A 177 -6.05 -2.19 -9.97
N SER A 178 -6.77 -2.93 -10.83
CA SER A 178 -6.18 -3.74 -11.89
C SER A 178 -5.78 -2.94 -13.14
N VAL A 179 -6.35 -1.74 -13.35
CA VAL A 179 -6.05 -0.92 -14.53
C VAL A 179 -5.20 0.29 -14.15
N PHE A 180 -5.76 1.25 -13.43
CA PHE A 180 -5.11 2.55 -13.25
C PHE A 180 -4.03 2.53 -12.17
N TYR A 181 -4.28 1.88 -11.02
CA TYR A 181 -3.29 1.79 -9.96
C TYR A 181 -2.07 0.97 -10.40
N THR A 182 -2.28 -0.15 -11.07
CA THR A 182 -1.21 -0.93 -11.69
C THR A 182 -0.43 -0.10 -12.72
N ALA A 183 -1.15 0.68 -13.56
CA ALA A 183 -0.53 1.53 -14.58
C ALA A 183 0.30 2.70 -14.04
N ILE A 184 0.14 3.09 -12.78
CA ILE A 184 0.97 4.10 -12.14
C ILE A 184 2.02 3.48 -11.22
N ASN A 185 1.67 2.47 -10.44
CA ASN A 185 2.53 1.88 -9.41
C ASN A 185 3.72 1.09 -10.01
N ILE A 186 3.49 0.35 -11.10
CA ILE A 186 4.56 -0.45 -11.75
C ILE A 186 5.64 0.46 -12.37
N PRO A 187 5.30 1.47 -13.21
CA PRO A 187 6.30 2.42 -13.69
C PRO A 187 6.97 3.20 -12.57
N TYR A 188 6.24 3.61 -11.52
CA TYR A 188 6.80 4.27 -10.35
C TYR A 188 7.86 3.41 -9.65
N GLY A 189 7.56 2.14 -9.38
CA GLY A 189 8.52 1.20 -8.78
C GLY A 189 9.77 1.02 -9.64
N SER A 190 9.59 0.92 -10.97
CA SER A 190 10.69 0.77 -11.94
C SER A 190 11.54 2.04 -12.08
N MET A 191 10.99 3.21 -11.78
CA MET A 191 11.66 4.50 -11.94
C MET A 191 12.91 4.64 -11.06
N ALA A 192 12.99 3.94 -9.91
CA ALA A 192 14.17 3.98 -9.03
C ALA A 192 15.47 3.64 -9.76
N SER A 193 15.43 2.63 -10.64
CA SER A 193 16.59 2.21 -11.44
C SER A 193 16.96 3.21 -12.53
N ALA A 194 16.00 4.02 -13.00
CA ALA A 194 16.23 5.05 -13.99
C ALA A 194 16.69 6.39 -13.38
N ILE A 195 16.43 6.64 -12.09
CA ILE A 195 16.88 7.85 -11.38
C ILE A 195 18.40 7.83 -11.18
N SER A 196 18.96 6.70 -10.71
CA SER A 196 20.41 6.55 -10.50
C SER A 196 20.89 5.13 -10.78
N ALA A 197 22.10 5.02 -11.32
CA ALA A 197 22.81 3.75 -11.48
C ALA A 197 23.46 3.27 -10.16
N GLU A 198 23.76 4.20 -9.25
CA GLU A 198 24.50 3.94 -8.02
C GLU A 198 23.64 3.13 -7.01
N PRO A 199 24.15 1.99 -6.49
CA PRO A 199 23.42 1.19 -5.51
C PRO A 199 23.06 1.96 -4.23
N LYS A 200 23.96 2.85 -3.77
CA LYS A 200 23.76 3.71 -2.60
C LYS A 200 22.57 4.64 -2.78
N ASP A 201 22.42 5.23 -3.96
CA ASP A 201 21.32 6.13 -4.27
C ASP A 201 19.98 5.37 -4.32
N ARG A 202 19.97 4.17 -4.91
CA ARG A 202 18.79 3.30 -4.97
C ARG A 202 18.34 2.87 -3.57
N THR A 203 19.29 2.56 -2.69
CA THR A 203 18.99 2.27 -1.27
C THR A 203 18.39 3.49 -0.59
N ALA A 204 18.94 4.67 -0.82
CA ALA A 204 18.39 5.91 -0.30
C ALA A 204 16.95 6.16 -0.81
N LEU A 205 16.69 5.95 -2.11
CA LEU A 205 15.32 6.06 -2.67
C LEU A 205 14.36 5.07 -2.00
N SER A 206 14.77 3.82 -1.79
CA SER A 206 13.95 2.81 -1.10
C SER A 206 13.61 3.24 0.33
N ASN A 207 14.57 3.80 1.08
CA ASN A 207 14.34 4.31 2.42
C ASN A 207 13.33 5.47 2.43
N TRP A 208 13.49 6.43 1.50
CA TRP A 208 12.57 7.57 1.39
C TRP A 208 11.17 7.13 0.95
N ARG A 209 11.08 6.11 0.11
CA ARG A 209 9.82 5.45 -0.24
C ARG A 209 9.12 4.91 1.00
N THR A 210 9.83 4.16 1.84
CA THR A 210 9.27 3.61 3.09
C THR A 210 8.78 4.73 4.04
N ILE A 211 9.51 5.86 4.11
CA ILE A 211 9.06 7.04 4.87
C ILE A 211 7.73 7.56 4.31
N GLY A 212 7.59 7.66 2.98
CA GLY A 212 6.35 8.09 2.34
C GLY A 212 5.16 7.20 2.68
N ALA A 213 5.34 5.87 2.55
CA ALA A 213 4.33 4.88 2.93
C ALA A 213 3.92 5.00 4.41
N THR A 214 4.89 5.14 5.31
CA THR A 214 4.64 5.27 6.75
C THR A 214 3.86 6.55 7.07
N LEU A 215 4.22 7.67 6.45
CA LEU A 215 3.51 8.93 6.62
C LEU A 215 2.06 8.85 6.11
N ALA A 216 1.82 8.24 4.94
CA ALA A 216 0.48 8.02 4.41
C ALA A 216 -0.36 7.14 5.34
N ALA A 217 0.21 6.03 5.82
CA ALA A 217 -0.45 5.14 6.76
C ALA A 217 -0.82 5.85 8.06
N THR A 218 0.07 6.69 8.59
CA THR A 218 -0.17 7.46 9.81
C THR A 218 -1.28 8.51 9.59
N VAL A 219 -1.19 9.29 8.51
CA VAL A 219 -2.20 10.31 8.21
C VAL A 219 -3.59 9.68 8.04
N ILE A 220 -3.71 8.64 7.23
CA ILE A 220 -4.99 7.97 6.99
C ILE A 220 -5.49 7.26 8.26
N GLY A 221 -4.63 6.48 8.91
CA GLY A 221 -5.02 5.72 10.09
C GLY A 221 -5.37 6.56 11.32
N VAL A 222 -4.85 7.79 11.42
CA VAL A 222 -5.14 8.69 12.55
C VAL A 222 -6.26 9.66 12.23
N VAL A 223 -6.21 10.33 11.07
CA VAL A 223 -7.13 11.43 10.77
C VAL A 223 -8.49 10.91 10.29
N LEU A 224 -8.52 9.91 9.42
CA LEU A 224 -9.77 9.48 8.81
C LEU A 224 -10.79 8.94 9.83
N PRO A 225 -10.45 8.09 10.81
CA PRO A 225 -11.43 7.62 11.79
C PRO A 225 -12.12 8.77 12.52
N LEU A 226 -11.40 9.83 12.83
CA LEU A 226 -11.93 11.01 13.55
C LEU A 226 -12.89 11.84 12.69
N VAL A 227 -12.79 11.75 11.37
CA VAL A 227 -13.58 12.56 10.43
C VAL A 227 -14.80 11.79 9.92
N VAL A 228 -14.64 10.50 9.59
CA VAL A 228 -15.65 9.73 8.84
C VAL A 228 -16.73 9.11 9.72
N TYR A 229 -16.46 8.89 11.02
CA TYR A 229 -17.46 8.39 11.96
C TYR A 229 -18.23 9.53 12.63
N TYR A 230 -19.43 9.22 13.08
CA TYR A 230 -20.26 10.07 13.95
C TYR A 230 -21.01 9.20 14.96
N THR A 231 -21.50 9.80 16.02
CA THR A 231 -22.34 9.11 17.01
C THR A 231 -23.79 9.28 16.61
N ASP A 232 -24.54 8.18 16.51
CA ASP A 232 -25.97 8.18 16.25
C ASP A 232 -26.80 8.51 17.52
N GLU A 233 -28.13 8.55 17.39
CA GLU A 233 -29.06 8.83 18.50
C GLU A 233 -28.99 7.76 19.60
N ASN A 234 -28.55 6.56 19.29
CA ASN A 234 -28.40 5.44 20.23
C ASN A 234 -27.02 5.41 20.91
N GLY A 235 -26.15 6.37 20.61
CA GLY A 235 -24.80 6.43 21.15
C GLY A 235 -23.77 5.57 20.38
N ASN A 236 -24.16 4.97 19.23
CA ASN A 236 -23.30 4.10 18.45
C ASN A 236 -22.41 4.90 17.49
N ALA A 237 -21.18 4.42 17.28
CA ALA A 237 -20.24 5.02 16.34
C ALA A 237 -20.47 4.48 14.91
N VAL A 238 -21.14 5.25 14.07
CA VAL A 238 -21.58 4.88 12.73
C VAL A 238 -20.72 5.55 11.66
N LEU A 239 -20.39 4.82 10.59
CA LEU A 239 -19.65 5.35 9.44
C LEU A 239 -20.58 6.21 8.56
N SER A 240 -20.25 7.49 8.39
CA SER A 240 -21.00 8.39 7.52
C SER A 240 -20.60 8.21 6.05
N GLY A 241 -21.53 7.79 5.21
CA GLY A 241 -21.31 7.68 3.76
C GLY A 241 -20.86 8.99 3.12
N THR A 242 -21.51 10.11 3.45
CA THR A 242 -21.18 11.43 2.93
C THR A 242 -19.78 11.89 3.37
N ARG A 243 -19.44 11.75 4.67
CA ARG A 243 -18.11 12.12 5.17
C ARG A 243 -17.03 11.24 4.55
N MET A 244 -17.33 9.95 4.34
CA MET A 244 -16.40 9.02 3.67
C MET A 244 -16.15 9.41 2.21
N SER A 245 -17.19 9.78 1.45
CA SER A 245 -17.05 10.27 0.07
C SER A 245 -16.21 11.55 0.00
N ILE A 246 -16.43 12.49 0.95
CA ILE A 246 -15.65 13.74 1.05
C ILE A 246 -14.19 13.43 1.39
N ALA A 247 -13.94 12.51 2.33
CA ALA A 247 -12.59 12.08 2.70
C ALA A 247 -11.87 11.42 1.53
N ALA A 248 -12.55 10.53 0.80
CA ALA A 248 -12.01 9.89 -0.41
C ALA A 248 -11.69 10.92 -1.50
N PHE A 249 -12.51 11.97 -1.66
CA PHE A 249 -12.22 13.08 -2.57
C PHE A 249 -10.90 13.79 -2.19
N TRP A 250 -10.73 14.17 -0.93
CA TRP A 250 -9.52 14.86 -0.49
C TRP A 250 -8.28 13.97 -0.54
N CYS A 251 -8.40 12.68 -0.22
CA CYS A 251 -7.33 11.70 -0.42
C CYS A 251 -6.94 11.60 -1.90
N SER A 252 -7.93 11.58 -2.81
CA SER A 252 -7.70 11.54 -4.25
C SER A 252 -7.01 12.82 -4.76
N VAL A 253 -7.42 14.00 -4.28
CA VAL A 253 -6.74 15.28 -4.59
C VAL A 253 -5.31 15.27 -4.06
N GLY A 254 -5.10 14.84 -2.81
CA GLY A 254 -3.78 14.69 -2.20
C GLY A 254 -2.87 13.75 -3.00
N SER A 255 -3.42 12.63 -3.46
CA SER A 255 -2.72 11.66 -4.33
C SER A 255 -2.26 12.30 -5.63
N VAL A 256 -3.12 13.07 -6.31
CA VAL A 256 -2.75 13.80 -7.54
C VAL A 256 -1.61 14.79 -7.27
N ILE A 257 -1.71 15.58 -6.20
CA ILE A 257 -0.67 16.53 -5.83
C ILE A 257 0.66 15.81 -5.61
N CYS A 258 0.65 14.70 -4.87
CA CYS A 258 1.84 13.89 -4.60
C CYS A 258 2.46 13.31 -5.88
N TYR A 259 1.65 12.77 -6.80
CA TYR A 259 2.16 12.29 -8.08
C TYR A 259 2.75 13.40 -8.95
N LEU A 260 2.14 14.58 -8.95
CA LEU A 260 2.67 15.74 -9.66
C LEU A 260 4.00 16.20 -9.03
N LEU A 261 4.10 16.25 -7.70
CA LEU A 261 5.36 16.55 -7.01
C LEU A 261 6.44 15.53 -7.39
N CYS A 262 6.11 14.23 -7.39
CA CYS A 262 7.03 13.18 -7.84
C CYS A 262 7.48 13.44 -9.29
N TYR A 263 6.54 13.65 -10.21
CA TYR A 263 6.83 13.91 -11.63
C TYR A 263 7.75 15.11 -11.86
N PHE A 264 7.57 16.19 -11.09
CA PHE A 264 8.38 17.41 -11.28
C PHE A 264 9.71 17.35 -10.56
N MET A 265 9.79 16.75 -9.39
CA MET A 265 10.99 16.72 -8.56
C MET A 265 12.00 15.65 -8.98
N VAL A 266 11.52 14.54 -9.54
CA VAL A 266 12.37 13.42 -9.95
C VAL A 266 12.94 13.63 -11.35
N THR A 267 14.20 13.17 -11.57
CA THR A 267 14.86 13.18 -12.88
C THR A 267 15.41 11.80 -13.18
N GLU A 268 14.94 11.18 -14.27
CA GLU A 268 15.53 9.94 -14.79
C GLU A 268 16.83 10.26 -15.55
N ARG A 269 17.93 9.63 -15.14
CA ARG A 269 19.30 9.86 -15.68
C ARG A 269 19.86 8.65 -16.41
N VAL A 270 19.38 7.46 -16.02
CA VAL A 270 19.83 6.20 -16.59
C VAL A 270 18.84 5.78 -17.67
N LYS A 271 19.35 5.55 -18.89
CA LYS A 271 18.52 4.92 -19.92
C LYS A 271 18.28 3.47 -19.53
N ALA A 272 17.04 3.15 -19.16
CA ALA A 272 16.66 1.78 -18.86
C ALA A 272 16.79 0.93 -20.14
N GLU A 273 17.69 -0.04 -20.13
CA GLU A 273 17.80 -1.04 -21.18
C GLU A 273 16.51 -1.89 -21.18
N THR A 274 15.99 -2.14 -22.39
CA THR A 274 14.84 -3.02 -22.56
C THR A 274 15.26 -4.46 -22.32
N THR A 275 15.03 -4.96 -21.12
CA THR A 275 15.29 -6.37 -20.79
C THR A 275 14.30 -7.24 -21.56
N LYS A 276 14.82 -8.03 -22.51
CA LYS A 276 14.04 -8.98 -23.31
C LYS A 276 13.65 -10.27 -22.55
N GLN A 277 13.74 -10.27 -21.22
CA GLN A 277 13.36 -11.46 -20.46
C GLN A 277 11.86 -11.75 -20.63
N LYS A 278 11.55 -12.89 -21.21
CA LYS A 278 10.19 -13.40 -21.27
C LYS A 278 9.81 -13.90 -19.87
N PHE A 279 8.82 -13.25 -19.27
CA PHE A 279 8.21 -13.75 -18.05
C PHE A 279 7.57 -15.10 -18.33
N SER A 280 7.94 -16.14 -17.58
CA SER A 280 7.34 -17.47 -17.63
C SER A 280 6.76 -17.80 -16.26
N PHE A 281 5.44 -17.82 -16.16
CA PHE A 281 4.73 -18.22 -14.95
C PHE A 281 5.08 -19.66 -14.52
N MET A 282 5.22 -20.58 -15.50
CA MET A 282 5.66 -21.95 -15.24
C MET A 282 7.11 -22.01 -14.71
N GLY A 283 7.98 -21.12 -15.19
CA GLY A 283 9.35 -21.00 -14.67
C GLY A 283 9.37 -20.51 -13.22
N LEU A 284 8.45 -19.62 -12.83
CA LEU A 284 8.31 -19.18 -11.43
C LEU A 284 7.87 -20.33 -10.53
N ILE A 285 6.85 -21.11 -10.93
CA ILE A 285 6.38 -22.26 -10.16
C ILE A 285 7.48 -23.33 -10.04
N GLY A 286 8.19 -23.60 -11.13
CA GLY A 286 9.32 -24.55 -11.11
C GLY A 286 10.43 -24.15 -10.14
N SER A 287 10.82 -22.87 -10.13
CA SER A 287 11.83 -22.34 -9.19
C SER A 287 11.34 -22.37 -7.74
N LEU A 288 10.05 -22.15 -7.50
CA LEU A 288 9.44 -22.24 -6.17
C LEU A 288 9.54 -23.67 -5.62
N ILE A 289 9.07 -24.66 -6.36
CA ILE A 289 8.99 -26.06 -5.89
C ILE A 289 10.38 -26.65 -5.58
N GLN A 290 11.42 -26.25 -6.31
CA GLN A 290 12.78 -26.74 -6.13
C GLN A 290 13.56 -26.06 -5.01
N ASN A 291 13.06 -24.96 -4.45
CA ASN A 291 13.78 -24.16 -3.46
C ASN A 291 13.01 -24.09 -2.13
N ARG A 292 13.40 -24.93 -1.16
CA ARG A 292 12.78 -24.98 0.16
C ARG A 292 12.86 -23.63 0.91
N ALA A 293 13.96 -22.90 0.78
CA ALA A 293 14.09 -21.58 1.42
C ALA A 293 13.12 -20.57 0.81
N LEU A 294 12.91 -20.64 -0.51
CA LEU A 294 11.93 -19.81 -1.20
C LEU A 294 10.49 -20.18 -0.80
N ILE A 295 10.16 -21.46 -0.69
CA ILE A 295 8.84 -21.90 -0.17
C ILE A 295 8.62 -21.32 1.23
N GLY A 296 9.60 -21.48 2.13
CA GLY A 296 9.50 -21.02 3.51
C GLY A 296 9.22 -19.53 3.61
N ILE A 297 9.96 -18.69 2.88
CA ILE A 297 9.75 -17.22 2.92
C ILE A 297 8.44 -16.80 2.25
N VAL A 298 8.01 -17.48 1.19
CA VAL A 298 6.73 -17.25 0.51
C VAL A 298 5.56 -17.53 1.44
N VAL A 299 5.54 -18.69 2.08
CA VAL A 299 4.49 -19.06 3.04
C VAL A 299 4.49 -18.09 4.23
N SER A 300 5.67 -17.73 4.74
CA SER A 300 5.79 -16.75 5.83
C SER A 300 5.23 -15.39 5.44
N ALA A 301 5.49 -14.91 4.22
CA ALA A 301 4.96 -13.64 3.75
C ALA A 301 3.43 -13.66 3.55
N LEU A 302 2.88 -14.77 3.07
CA LEU A 302 1.43 -14.97 2.98
C LEU A 302 0.77 -14.86 4.37
N LEU A 303 1.31 -15.56 5.36
CA LEU A 303 0.80 -15.58 6.73
C LEU A 303 0.95 -14.24 7.44
N LEU A 304 2.08 -13.53 7.22
CA LEU A 304 2.26 -12.17 7.69
C LEU A 304 1.15 -11.25 7.18
N LEU A 305 0.95 -11.21 5.85
CA LEU A 305 -0.02 -10.29 5.24
C LEU A 305 -1.46 -10.67 5.58
N LEU A 306 -1.75 -11.96 5.70
CA LEU A 306 -3.04 -12.42 6.20
C LEU A 306 -3.30 -11.87 7.61
N SER A 307 -2.34 -11.97 8.53
CA SER A 307 -2.49 -11.46 9.91
C SER A 307 -2.56 -9.93 9.94
N GLN A 308 -1.65 -9.26 9.24
CA GLN A 308 -1.55 -7.80 9.22
C GLN A 308 -2.81 -7.14 8.66
N LEU A 309 -3.27 -7.58 7.50
CA LEU A 309 -4.42 -6.98 6.84
C LEU A 309 -5.74 -7.41 7.49
N SER A 310 -5.82 -8.63 8.06
CA SER A 310 -6.97 -9.01 8.87
C SER A 310 -7.11 -8.11 10.09
N LEU A 311 -6.02 -7.83 10.80
CA LEU A 311 -6.01 -6.93 11.95
C LEU A 311 -6.38 -5.49 11.54
N SER A 312 -5.87 -5.01 10.39
CA SER A 312 -6.18 -3.69 9.84
C SER A 312 -7.66 -3.58 9.42
N ASN A 313 -8.18 -4.55 8.67
CA ASN A 313 -9.58 -4.59 8.24
C ASN A 313 -10.54 -4.66 9.44
N MET A 314 -10.24 -5.55 10.40
CA MET A 314 -11.07 -5.70 11.60
C MET A 314 -11.02 -4.48 12.50
N GLY A 315 -9.99 -3.64 12.42
CA GLY A 315 -9.93 -2.36 13.12
C GLY A 315 -11.13 -1.47 12.86
N ALA A 316 -11.60 -1.38 11.61
CA ALA A 316 -12.77 -0.60 11.25
C ALA A 316 -14.10 -1.13 11.86
N TYR A 317 -14.09 -2.35 12.39
CA TYR A 317 -15.24 -2.97 13.04
C TYR A 317 -15.10 -3.02 14.56
N ILE A 318 -13.95 -3.45 15.10
CA ILE A 318 -13.80 -3.65 16.55
C ILE A 318 -13.89 -2.33 17.33
N TYR A 319 -13.27 -1.25 16.86
CA TYR A 319 -13.27 0.02 17.60
C TYR A 319 -14.67 0.67 17.64
N PRO A 320 -15.42 0.83 16.53
CA PRO A 320 -16.75 1.41 16.59
C PRO A 320 -17.82 0.46 17.17
N ASN A 321 -17.80 -0.84 16.78
CA ASN A 321 -18.90 -1.73 17.12
C ASN A 321 -18.73 -2.42 18.48
N TYR A 322 -17.50 -2.81 18.89
CA TYR A 322 -17.27 -3.50 20.17
C TYR A 322 -16.93 -2.52 21.29
N PHE A 323 -16.01 -1.57 21.05
CA PHE A 323 -15.60 -0.61 22.08
C PHE A 323 -16.45 0.67 22.10
N GLY A 324 -17.16 1.00 21.01
CA GLY A 324 -17.88 2.27 20.87
C GLY A 324 -16.95 3.49 20.82
N ASP A 325 -15.64 3.28 20.66
CA ASP A 325 -14.61 4.33 20.69
C ASP A 325 -13.76 4.34 19.43
N VAL A 326 -14.12 5.24 18.52
CA VAL A 326 -13.41 5.43 17.25
C VAL A 326 -12.00 5.99 17.45
N LYS A 327 -11.75 6.75 18.53
CA LYS A 327 -10.41 7.27 18.85
C LYS A 327 -9.41 6.14 19.08
N GLY A 328 -9.91 4.98 19.55
CA GLY A 328 -9.11 3.76 19.69
C GLY A 328 -8.46 3.32 18.37
N LEU A 329 -9.15 3.45 17.23
CA LEU A 329 -8.59 3.13 15.91
C LEU A 329 -7.43 4.06 15.54
N SER A 330 -7.57 5.35 15.81
CA SER A 330 -6.50 6.34 15.61
C SER A 330 -5.30 6.07 16.51
N LEU A 331 -5.54 5.76 17.78
CA LEU A 331 -4.49 5.39 18.75
C LEU A 331 -3.78 4.09 18.34
N ALA A 332 -4.51 3.08 17.87
CA ALA A 332 -3.92 1.84 17.36
C ALA A 332 -2.96 2.09 16.19
N SER A 333 -3.34 2.98 15.26
CA SER A 333 -2.49 3.36 14.13
C SER A 333 -1.21 4.07 14.60
N LEU A 334 -1.31 4.97 15.58
CA LEU A 334 -0.15 5.63 16.19
C LEU A 334 0.76 4.63 16.92
N ILE A 335 0.19 3.71 17.71
CA ILE A 335 0.93 2.67 18.42
C ILE A 335 1.67 1.78 17.43
N GLY A 336 1.02 1.33 16.35
CA GLY A 336 1.65 0.53 15.32
C GLY A 336 2.83 1.23 14.66
N THR A 337 2.67 2.51 14.33
CA THR A 337 3.76 3.35 13.78
C THR A 337 4.90 3.50 14.79
N ALA A 338 4.59 3.83 16.05
CA ALA A 338 5.59 4.03 17.10
C ALA A 338 6.39 2.72 17.36
N VAL A 339 5.70 1.59 17.49
CA VAL A 339 6.34 0.27 17.67
C VAL A 339 7.28 -0.05 16.51
N THR A 340 6.83 0.19 15.26
CA THR A 340 7.65 -0.06 14.07
C THR A 340 8.90 0.82 14.05
N LEU A 341 8.77 2.11 14.37
CA LEU A 341 9.91 3.04 14.40
C LEU A 341 10.90 2.68 15.51
N VAL A 342 10.42 2.39 16.71
CA VAL A 342 11.28 1.97 17.83
C VAL A 342 12.02 0.69 17.48
N LEU A 343 11.32 -0.32 16.98
CA LEU A 343 11.94 -1.59 16.60
C LEU A 343 12.94 -1.44 15.46
N SER A 344 12.66 -0.57 14.48
CA SER A 344 13.57 -0.35 13.33
C SER A 344 14.97 0.12 13.78
N ALA A 345 15.05 0.87 14.88
CA ALA A 345 16.32 1.34 15.42
C ALA A 345 17.21 0.19 15.99
N PHE A 346 16.59 -0.91 16.42
CA PHE A 346 17.30 -2.03 17.05
C PHE A 346 17.32 -3.30 16.20
N THR A 347 16.55 -3.32 15.10
CA THR A 347 16.34 -4.53 14.28
C THR A 347 17.67 -5.09 13.75
N VAL A 348 18.58 -4.24 13.28
CA VAL A 348 19.86 -4.67 12.70
C VAL A 348 20.70 -5.38 13.76
N GLN A 349 20.90 -4.75 14.93
CA GLN A 349 21.70 -5.32 16.01
C GLN A 349 21.07 -6.62 16.55
N LEU A 350 19.74 -6.67 16.63
CA LEU A 350 19.04 -7.85 17.11
C LEU A 350 19.14 -9.00 16.09
N ALA A 351 18.99 -8.70 14.81
CA ALA A 351 19.13 -9.67 13.72
C ALA A 351 20.55 -10.22 13.61
N GLU A 352 21.58 -9.41 13.86
CA GLU A 352 22.99 -9.87 13.92
C GLU A 352 23.24 -10.77 15.13
N ARG A 353 22.67 -10.45 16.29
CA ARG A 353 22.89 -11.23 17.52
C ARG A 353 22.12 -12.55 17.56
N VAL A 354 20.85 -12.52 17.23
CA VAL A 354 19.94 -13.65 17.37
C VAL A 354 19.74 -14.42 16.06
N GLY A 355 19.72 -13.71 14.95
CA GLY A 355 19.35 -14.22 13.63
C GLY A 355 17.98 -13.68 13.17
N LYS A 356 17.84 -13.45 11.86
CA LYS A 356 16.60 -12.89 11.28
C LYS A 356 15.40 -13.83 11.45
N ARG A 357 15.61 -15.12 11.20
CA ARG A 357 14.60 -16.18 11.34
C ARG A 357 14.13 -16.30 12.78
N GLU A 358 15.09 -16.44 13.69
CA GLU A 358 14.86 -16.67 15.11
C GLU A 358 14.15 -15.49 15.76
N MET A 359 14.60 -14.26 15.46
CA MET A 359 13.99 -13.01 15.91
C MET A 359 12.54 -12.88 15.42
N SER A 360 12.30 -13.16 14.15
CA SER A 360 10.96 -13.06 13.55
C SER A 360 10.00 -14.11 14.10
N ALA A 361 10.47 -15.34 14.32
CA ALA A 361 9.65 -16.40 14.89
C ALA A 361 9.30 -16.09 16.35
N ALA A 362 10.27 -15.66 17.17
CA ALA A 362 10.03 -15.28 18.57
C ALA A 362 9.06 -14.08 18.66
N GLY A 363 9.26 -13.04 17.85
CA GLY A 363 8.37 -11.89 17.81
C GLY A 363 6.95 -12.29 17.43
N SER A 364 6.78 -13.16 16.42
CA SER A 364 5.45 -13.65 16.01
C SER A 364 4.76 -14.43 17.14
N LEU A 365 5.48 -15.25 17.90
CA LEU A 365 4.91 -15.95 19.06
C LEU A 365 4.50 -15.00 20.18
N ILE A 366 5.29 -13.95 20.44
CA ILE A 366 4.93 -12.88 21.38
C ILE A 366 3.65 -12.19 20.93
N GLY A 367 3.55 -11.87 19.63
CA GLY A 367 2.35 -11.26 19.05
C GLY A 367 1.11 -12.15 19.16
N ALA A 368 1.26 -13.43 18.86
CA ALA A 368 0.18 -14.43 19.02
C ALA A 368 -0.26 -14.55 20.49
N ALA A 369 0.69 -14.68 21.42
CA ALA A 369 0.42 -14.80 22.86
C ALA A 369 -0.35 -13.57 23.38
N ALA A 370 0.01 -12.36 22.95
CA ALA A 370 -0.69 -11.14 23.33
C ALA A 370 -2.16 -11.15 22.86
N LEU A 371 -2.43 -11.55 21.60
CA LEU A 371 -3.79 -11.63 21.06
C LEU A 371 -4.62 -12.74 21.71
N ILE A 372 -4.00 -13.88 22.02
CA ILE A 372 -4.65 -14.97 22.76
C ILE A 372 -4.95 -14.54 24.19
N ALA A 373 -4.01 -13.88 24.87
CA ALA A 373 -4.20 -13.39 26.23
C ALA A 373 -5.36 -12.39 26.30
N VAL A 374 -5.41 -11.40 25.40
CA VAL A 374 -6.50 -10.43 25.40
C VAL A 374 -7.85 -11.07 25.03
N TYR A 375 -7.86 -12.12 24.21
CA TYR A 375 -9.06 -12.90 23.93
C TYR A 375 -9.69 -13.46 25.21
N PHE A 376 -8.88 -14.06 26.09
CA PHE A 376 -9.35 -14.60 27.37
C PHE A 376 -9.69 -13.50 28.38
N VAL A 377 -8.99 -12.37 28.39
CA VAL A 377 -9.31 -11.21 29.25
C VAL A 377 -10.68 -10.63 28.89
N HIS A 378 -11.09 -10.73 27.64
CA HIS A 378 -12.39 -10.27 27.09
C HIS A 378 -12.76 -8.85 27.55
N THR A 379 -11.79 -7.93 27.45
CA THR A 379 -11.91 -6.57 27.99
C THR A 379 -12.86 -5.70 27.19
N LYS A 380 -13.66 -4.88 27.87
CA LYS A 380 -14.43 -3.77 27.26
C LYS A 380 -13.65 -2.45 27.30
N ASN A 381 -12.50 -2.41 27.96
CA ASN A 381 -11.66 -1.21 28.01
C ASN A 381 -10.71 -1.14 26.80
N VAL A 382 -10.90 -0.14 25.95
CA VAL A 382 -10.09 0.07 24.75
C VAL A 382 -8.62 0.26 25.06
N TYR A 383 -8.25 0.89 26.18
CA TYR A 383 -6.86 1.12 26.54
C TYR A 383 -6.13 -0.17 26.94
N VAL A 384 -6.80 -1.06 27.65
CA VAL A 384 -6.28 -2.40 27.95
C VAL A 384 -6.06 -3.18 26.65
N TRP A 385 -7.04 -3.13 25.74
CA TRP A 385 -6.90 -3.71 24.40
C TRP A 385 -5.69 -3.14 23.65
N LEU A 386 -5.49 -1.82 23.64
CA LEU A 386 -4.40 -1.15 22.94
C LEU A 386 -3.01 -1.55 23.45
N ILE A 387 -2.86 -1.91 24.74
CA ILE A 387 -1.61 -2.46 25.28
C ILE A 387 -1.30 -3.80 24.61
N PHE A 388 -2.25 -4.73 24.60
CA PHE A 388 -2.06 -6.04 23.96
C PHE A 388 -1.89 -5.92 22.44
N TYR A 389 -2.61 -5.00 21.81
CA TYR A 389 -2.45 -4.67 20.40
C TYR A 389 -1.02 -4.19 20.11
N GLY A 390 -0.48 -3.29 20.92
CA GLY A 390 0.90 -2.81 20.79
C GLY A 390 1.93 -3.93 20.92
N ILE A 391 1.74 -4.84 21.90
CA ILE A 391 2.59 -6.02 22.04
C ILE A 391 2.46 -6.94 20.82
N SER A 392 1.25 -7.15 20.30
CA SER A 392 1.05 -7.97 19.11
C SER A 392 1.72 -7.37 17.87
N TYR A 393 1.77 -6.04 17.79
CA TYR A 393 2.41 -5.33 16.68
C TYR A 393 3.93 -5.52 16.65
N ILE A 394 4.56 -5.88 17.78
CA ILE A 394 5.98 -6.27 17.84
C ILE A 394 6.25 -7.47 16.92
N GLY A 395 5.39 -8.50 17.00
CA GLY A 395 5.50 -9.69 16.15
C GLY A 395 5.41 -9.38 14.67
N LEU A 396 4.46 -8.52 14.31
CA LEU A 396 4.27 -8.06 12.94
C LEU A 396 5.47 -7.25 12.44
N ALA A 397 5.94 -6.29 13.23
CA ALA A 397 7.03 -5.40 12.84
C ALA A 397 8.37 -6.13 12.70
N MET A 398 8.70 -7.05 13.60
CA MET A 398 9.95 -7.79 13.55
C MET A 398 10.17 -8.53 12.23
N PHE A 399 9.18 -9.27 11.74
CA PHE A 399 9.31 -9.95 10.47
C PHE A 399 9.23 -8.97 9.27
N ASN A 400 8.34 -8.00 9.31
CA ASN A 400 8.17 -7.03 8.22
C ASN A 400 9.45 -6.22 7.95
N LEU A 401 10.21 -5.88 9.01
CA LEU A 401 11.47 -5.13 8.90
C LEU A 401 12.61 -5.94 8.28
N VAL A 402 12.63 -7.27 8.44
CA VAL A 402 13.72 -8.11 7.92
C VAL A 402 13.34 -8.99 6.74
N CYS A 403 12.08 -9.07 6.36
CA CYS A 403 11.62 -9.98 5.31
C CYS A 403 12.34 -9.74 3.96
N TRP A 404 12.63 -8.49 3.60
CA TRP A 404 13.37 -8.18 2.39
C TRP A 404 14.84 -8.60 2.45
N ALA A 405 15.48 -8.48 3.62
CA ALA A 405 16.81 -8.99 3.85
C ALA A 405 16.84 -10.52 3.80
N MET A 406 15.81 -11.19 4.31
CA MET A 406 15.69 -12.66 4.22
C MET A 406 15.51 -13.15 2.78
N ILE A 407 14.89 -12.36 1.89
CA ILE A 407 14.86 -12.67 0.45
C ILE A 407 16.27 -12.66 -0.15
N THR A 408 17.12 -11.73 0.25
CA THR A 408 18.52 -11.70 -0.18
C THR A 408 19.27 -12.94 0.32
N ASP A 409 18.99 -13.40 1.54
CA ASP A 409 19.58 -14.64 2.07
C ASP A 409 19.16 -15.88 1.21
N VAL A 410 17.90 -15.91 0.72
CA VAL A 410 17.43 -16.98 -0.19
C VAL A 410 18.15 -16.93 -1.53
N ILE A 411 18.42 -15.73 -2.06
CA ILE A 411 19.17 -15.55 -3.29
C ILE A 411 20.61 -16.06 -3.11
N ASP A 412 21.25 -15.69 -2.00
CA ASP A 412 22.61 -16.10 -1.67
C ASP A 412 22.70 -17.63 -1.47
N ASP A 413 21.74 -18.24 -0.78
CA ASP A 413 21.66 -19.71 -0.64
C ASP A 413 21.50 -20.40 -2.01
N THR A 414 20.67 -19.85 -2.88
CA THR A 414 20.48 -20.37 -4.24
C THR A 414 21.79 -20.27 -5.03
N GLN A 415 22.52 -19.17 -4.92
CA GLN A 415 23.81 -18.99 -5.58
C GLN A 415 24.87 -19.96 -5.05
N VAL A 416 24.89 -20.22 -3.74
CA VAL A 416 25.81 -21.24 -3.15
C VAL A 416 25.52 -22.63 -3.69
N ARG A 417 24.23 -23.00 -3.78
CA ARG A 417 23.81 -24.35 -4.20
C ARG A 417 23.87 -24.60 -5.69
N THR A 418 23.53 -23.63 -6.52
CA THR A 418 23.35 -23.80 -7.97
C THR A 418 24.43 -23.09 -8.80
N GLY A 419 25.22 -22.23 -8.21
CA GLY A 419 26.15 -21.34 -8.93
C GLY A 419 25.46 -20.19 -9.67
N GLN A 420 24.14 -20.17 -9.76
CA GLN A 420 23.35 -19.11 -10.43
C GLN A 420 22.73 -18.18 -9.43
N ARG A 421 22.61 -16.90 -9.81
CA ARG A 421 22.00 -15.86 -8.96
C ARG A 421 20.71 -15.34 -9.60
N PRO A 422 19.55 -15.98 -9.37
CA PRO A 422 18.29 -15.62 -9.99
C PRO A 422 17.52 -14.55 -9.19
N ASP A 423 18.14 -13.37 -8.96
CA ASP A 423 17.57 -12.27 -8.15
C ASP A 423 16.14 -11.92 -8.60
N GLY A 424 15.94 -11.68 -9.90
CA GLY A 424 14.64 -11.24 -10.43
C GLY A 424 13.54 -12.29 -10.28
N THR A 425 13.86 -13.57 -10.46
CA THR A 425 12.89 -14.66 -10.32
C THR A 425 12.42 -14.81 -8.87
N ILE A 426 13.35 -14.85 -7.92
CA ILE A 426 13.04 -14.97 -6.49
C ILE A 426 12.21 -13.79 -6.01
N TYR A 427 12.59 -12.58 -6.43
CA TYR A 427 11.87 -11.35 -6.09
C TYR A 427 10.44 -11.34 -6.65
N ALA A 428 10.25 -11.80 -7.90
CA ALA A 428 8.95 -11.89 -8.55
C ALA A 428 8.03 -12.90 -7.85
N VAL A 429 8.55 -14.08 -7.50
CA VAL A 429 7.80 -15.10 -6.75
C VAL A 429 7.34 -14.56 -5.39
N TYR A 430 8.24 -13.91 -4.67
CA TYR A 430 7.90 -13.30 -3.38
C TYR A 430 6.85 -12.20 -3.50
N SER A 431 7.00 -11.30 -4.49
CA SER A 431 6.03 -10.23 -4.75
C SER A 431 4.64 -10.78 -5.10
N PHE A 432 4.59 -11.84 -5.91
CA PHE A 432 3.36 -12.55 -6.23
C PHE A 432 2.71 -13.16 -4.98
N ALA A 433 3.51 -13.82 -4.13
CA ALA A 433 3.04 -14.38 -2.86
C ALA A 433 2.42 -13.31 -1.93
N ARG A 434 3.02 -12.13 -1.86
CA ARG A 434 2.46 -11.01 -1.08
C ARG A 434 1.08 -10.61 -1.58
N LYS A 435 0.84 -10.59 -2.88
CA LYS A 435 -0.50 -10.31 -3.44
C LYS A 435 -1.52 -11.38 -3.10
N LEU A 436 -1.11 -12.66 -3.13
CA LEU A 436 -1.96 -13.76 -2.68
C LEU A 436 -2.34 -13.61 -1.20
N GLY A 437 -1.41 -13.22 -0.34
CA GLY A 437 -1.68 -12.94 1.07
C GLY A 437 -2.69 -11.80 1.27
N GLN A 438 -2.56 -10.73 0.51
CA GLN A 438 -3.51 -9.61 0.50
C GLN A 438 -4.92 -10.07 0.06
N ALA A 439 -4.98 -10.87 -1.01
CA ALA A 439 -6.23 -11.45 -1.51
C ALA A 439 -6.90 -12.35 -0.45
N ALA A 440 -6.13 -13.27 0.11
CA ALA A 440 -6.62 -14.21 1.12
C ALA A 440 -7.15 -13.48 2.37
N SER A 441 -6.48 -12.43 2.83
CA SER A 441 -6.93 -11.65 3.99
C SER A 441 -8.29 -11.00 3.75
N SER A 442 -8.46 -10.30 2.63
CA SER A 442 -9.72 -9.62 2.32
C SER A 442 -10.89 -10.60 2.17
N GLY A 443 -10.65 -11.72 1.47
CA GLY A 443 -11.65 -12.78 1.32
C GLY A 443 -12.03 -13.42 2.65
N LEU A 444 -11.02 -13.79 3.46
CA LEU A 444 -11.24 -14.44 4.77
C LEU A 444 -12.04 -13.54 5.71
N VAL A 445 -11.66 -12.27 5.86
CA VAL A 445 -12.37 -11.34 6.75
C VAL A 445 -13.82 -11.14 6.29
N GLY A 446 -14.05 -10.97 4.98
CA GLY A 446 -15.41 -10.83 4.45
C GLY A 446 -16.30 -12.05 4.71
N VAL A 447 -15.76 -13.27 4.49
CA VAL A 447 -16.47 -14.53 4.77
C VAL A 447 -16.75 -14.66 6.27
N LEU A 448 -15.78 -14.43 7.14
CA LEU A 448 -15.95 -14.57 8.58
C LEU A 448 -16.95 -13.57 9.15
N LEU A 449 -16.99 -12.33 8.67
CA LEU A 449 -18.01 -11.35 9.04
C LEU A 449 -19.41 -11.81 8.63
N SER A 450 -19.56 -12.41 7.46
CA SER A 450 -20.85 -12.98 7.04
C SER A 450 -21.26 -14.19 7.87
N VAL A 451 -20.32 -15.07 8.24
CA VAL A 451 -20.58 -16.24 9.10
C VAL A 451 -21.10 -15.85 10.48
N ILE A 452 -20.59 -14.77 11.07
CA ILE A 452 -21.12 -14.26 12.35
C ILE A 452 -22.44 -13.48 12.18
N GLY A 453 -22.92 -13.30 10.94
CA GLY A 453 -24.18 -12.62 10.63
C GLY A 453 -24.07 -11.10 10.64
N TYR A 454 -22.89 -10.54 10.35
CA TYR A 454 -22.70 -9.10 10.29
C TYR A 454 -23.48 -8.46 9.14
N SER A 455 -24.33 -7.51 9.49
CA SER A 455 -25.05 -6.62 8.56
C SER A 455 -25.29 -5.28 9.26
N THR A 456 -25.74 -4.26 8.52
CA THR A 456 -26.08 -2.95 9.11
C THR A 456 -27.11 -3.07 10.24
N ALA A 457 -28.09 -3.97 10.09
CA ALA A 457 -29.13 -4.18 11.09
C ALA A 457 -28.66 -4.91 12.36
N THR A 458 -27.65 -5.79 12.23
CA THR A 458 -27.14 -6.65 13.31
C THR A 458 -25.78 -6.20 13.86
N ALA A 459 -25.25 -5.09 13.36
CA ALA A 459 -23.89 -4.62 13.64
C ALA A 459 -23.58 -4.40 15.14
N TYR A 460 -24.61 -4.20 15.96
CA TYR A 460 -24.51 -3.98 17.41
C TYR A 460 -25.14 -5.10 18.24
N ASP A 461 -25.62 -6.17 17.60
CA ASP A 461 -26.10 -7.35 18.32
C ASP A 461 -24.97 -7.99 19.11
N GLU A 462 -25.22 -8.38 20.36
CA GLU A 462 -24.20 -8.92 21.27
C GLU A 462 -23.45 -10.12 20.66
N LYS A 463 -24.15 -11.02 19.97
CA LYS A 463 -23.55 -12.16 19.29
C LYS A 463 -22.58 -11.74 18.18
N VAL A 464 -22.95 -10.75 17.37
CA VAL A 464 -22.15 -10.24 16.26
C VAL A 464 -20.93 -9.47 16.78
N VAL A 465 -21.15 -8.62 17.79
CA VAL A 465 -20.09 -7.83 18.45
C VAL A 465 -19.03 -8.73 19.10
N ASN A 466 -19.44 -9.79 19.80
CA ASN A 466 -18.54 -10.80 20.36
C ASN A 466 -17.85 -11.61 19.26
N GLY A 467 -18.51 -11.86 18.13
CA GLY A 467 -17.93 -12.46 16.94
C GLY A 467 -16.83 -11.59 16.33
N ILE A 468 -17.05 -10.28 16.22
CA ILE A 468 -16.03 -9.31 15.76
C ILE A 468 -14.79 -9.39 16.66
N TYR A 469 -14.98 -9.38 17.99
CA TYR A 469 -13.88 -9.51 18.96
C TYR A 469 -13.10 -10.80 18.75
N THR A 470 -13.80 -11.93 18.64
CA THR A 470 -13.21 -13.25 18.42
C THR A 470 -12.38 -13.29 17.12
N ILE A 471 -12.93 -12.82 16.00
CA ILE A 471 -12.23 -12.79 14.72
C ILE A 471 -10.97 -11.93 14.83
N THR A 472 -11.07 -10.75 15.46
CA THR A 472 -9.95 -9.80 15.59
C THR A 472 -8.81 -10.37 16.43
N CYS A 473 -9.11 -11.21 17.42
CA CYS A 473 -8.10 -11.88 18.25
C CYS A 473 -7.54 -13.13 17.58
N ILE A 474 -8.42 -14.06 17.19
CA ILE A 474 -8.03 -15.45 16.85
C ILE A 474 -7.40 -15.54 15.45
N VAL A 475 -7.94 -14.81 14.45
CA VAL A 475 -7.44 -14.92 13.07
C VAL A 475 -5.98 -14.42 12.95
N PRO A 476 -5.63 -13.22 13.43
CA PRO A 476 -4.23 -12.78 13.39
C PRO A 476 -3.33 -13.63 14.32
N ALA A 477 -3.84 -14.07 15.48
CA ALA A 477 -3.06 -14.93 16.38
C ALA A 477 -2.70 -16.27 15.73
N ALA A 478 -3.68 -16.94 15.09
CA ALA A 478 -3.43 -18.15 14.33
C ALA A 478 -2.43 -17.92 13.20
N GLY A 479 -2.56 -16.82 12.48
CA GLY A 479 -1.63 -16.44 11.42
C GLY A 479 -0.21 -16.21 11.96
N PHE A 480 -0.03 -15.59 13.13
CA PHE A 480 1.28 -15.41 13.77
C PHE A 480 1.88 -16.73 14.26
N VAL A 481 1.08 -17.64 14.82
CA VAL A 481 1.54 -18.99 15.18
C VAL A 481 2.02 -19.74 13.94
N LEU A 482 1.21 -19.76 12.90
CA LEU A 482 1.55 -20.42 11.64
C LEU A 482 2.78 -19.78 10.97
N LEU A 483 2.93 -18.44 11.06
CA LEU A 483 4.12 -17.73 10.60
C LEU A 483 5.37 -18.20 11.34
N ALA A 484 5.31 -18.28 12.68
CA ALA A 484 6.43 -18.78 13.49
C ALA A 484 6.78 -20.24 13.13
N LEU A 485 5.78 -21.10 12.97
CA LEU A 485 5.96 -22.50 12.53
C LEU A 485 6.55 -22.56 11.13
N SER A 486 6.07 -21.75 10.18
CA SER A 486 6.62 -21.69 8.83
C SER A 486 8.09 -21.29 8.83
N LEU A 487 8.46 -20.25 9.60
CA LEU A 487 9.85 -19.83 9.75
C LEU A 487 10.72 -20.93 10.36
N TRP A 488 10.19 -21.69 11.32
CA TRP A 488 10.96 -22.71 12.01
C TRP A 488 11.11 -24.00 11.20
N PHE A 489 10.05 -24.48 10.57
CA PHE A 489 10.02 -25.77 9.90
C PHE A 489 10.25 -25.71 8.38
N LEU A 490 9.77 -24.65 7.71
CA LEU A 490 9.88 -24.54 6.26
C LEU A 490 11.08 -23.71 5.81
N TYR A 491 11.45 -22.65 6.56
CA TYR A 491 12.56 -21.76 6.20
C TYR A 491 13.88 -22.25 6.81
N PRO A 492 14.82 -22.84 6.02
CA PRO A 492 16.00 -23.50 6.57
C PRO A 492 17.16 -22.54 6.93
N LEU A 493 17.08 -21.26 6.52
CA LEU A 493 18.18 -20.29 6.65
C LEU A 493 18.17 -19.62 8.03
N GLY A 494 18.60 -20.37 9.07
CA GLY A 494 18.93 -19.79 10.37
C GLY A 494 20.26 -19.03 10.34
N LYS A 495 20.59 -18.34 11.43
CA LYS A 495 21.78 -17.50 11.56
C LYS A 495 23.05 -18.18 11.05
N THR A 496 23.37 -19.36 11.56
CA THR A 496 24.59 -20.12 11.22
C THR A 496 24.68 -20.40 9.71
N LYS A 497 23.53 -20.77 9.09
CA LYS A 497 23.51 -21.08 7.65
C LYS A 497 23.69 -19.84 6.77
N VAL A 498 23.13 -18.72 7.19
CA VAL A 498 23.33 -17.43 6.49
C VAL A 498 24.79 -16.98 6.57
N GLU A 499 25.43 -17.10 7.74
CA GLU A 499 26.85 -16.78 7.94
C GLU A 499 27.76 -17.70 7.11
N GLU A 500 27.46 -19.01 7.05
CA GLU A 500 28.16 -19.98 6.22
C GLU A 500 28.07 -19.63 4.74
N ASN A 501 26.85 -19.35 4.24
CA ASN A 501 26.64 -18.95 2.84
C ASN A 501 27.42 -17.68 2.49
N ALA A 502 27.39 -16.68 3.37
CA ALA A 502 28.13 -15.44 3.18
C ALA A 502 29.65 -15.68 3.09
N ARG A 503 30.20 -16.55 3.96
CA ARG A 503 31.61 -16.96 3.94
C ARG A 503 31.96 -17.65 2.62
N ILE A 504 31.19 -18.64 2.18
CA ILE A 504 31.41 -19.37 0.93
C ILE A 504 31.42 -18.42 -0.29
N LEU A 505 30.46 -17.49 -0.32
CA LEU A 505 30.39 -16.52 -1.41
C LEU A 505 31.56 -15.52 -1.40
N LYS A 506 32.05 -15.15 -0.23
CA LYS A 506 33.27 -14.33 -0.08
C LYS A 506 34.48 -15.07 -0.60
N GLU A 507 34.72 -16.32 -0.17
CA GLU A 507 35.84 -17.16 -0.62
C GLU A 507 35.82 -17.39 -2.15
N ARG A 508 34.63 -17.59 -2.74
CA ARG A 508 34.50 -17.72 -4.20
C ARG A 508 34.86 -16.42 -4.94
N ARG A 509 34.50 -15.26 -4.40
CA ARG A 509 34.87 -13.95 -4.96
C ARG A 509 36.38 -13.73 -4.89
N ASP A 510 36.99 -14.01 -3.74
CA ASP A 510 38.42 -13.82 -3.52
C ASP A 510 39.24 -14.74 -4.43
N ARG A 511 38.79 -15.96 -4.73
CA ARG A 511 39.44 -16.88 -5.69
C ARG A 511 39.32 -16.44 -7.14
N ASN A 512 38.20 -15.80 -7.50
CA ASN A 512 37.95 -15.36 -8.89
C ASN A 512 38.53 -13.97 -9.19
N GLY A 513 39.23 -13.34 -8.23
CA GLY A 513 39.87 -12.04 -8.41
C GLY A 513 38.93 -10.86 -8.64
N MET A 514 37.67 -11.00 -8.18
CA MET A 514 36.63 -9.98 -8.30
C MET A 514 36.41 -9.23 -6.98
#